data_fb864fbb28679a0066f82a36229a4679
#
_entry.id   fb864fbb28679a0066f82a36229a4679
#
_cell.length_a   1.000
_cell.length_b   1.000
_cell.length_c   1.000
_cell.angle_alpha   90.00
_cell.angle_beta   90.00
_cell.angle_gamma   90.00
#
_symmetry.space_group_name_H-M   'P 1'
#
loop_
_entity.id
_entity.type
_entity.pdbx_description
1 polymer ?
#
loop_
_entity_poly.entity_id
_entity_poly.type
_entity_poly.pdbx_seq_one_letter_code
_entity_poly.pdbx_strand_id
1 'polypeptide(L)'
;MEVCNGGGKAVASETPSNMYKRNDAPGHDMVAVFNGDFYHTSATDGTATGMSRMGLIIKEEVEINPVGMPMFVLTPNRESYMDAVHFSASIKSSKGVTNRIHTLNSHYLEFDTADDNGERMILYTPAYGTTTNSTEGGTKVVITPKEGAFKFAANTTFSCIVESVADNTGSTSIPAGKAVLFGTGANATFLQGLAVGEECTITIANNLPSNPSVKDIKEALGGSGHFILQNGNVVISGNPDIHPRTFMGLSQDKKIVYAVAVDGRWSGSAGVSLDDEGRILKWLGAWEGINLDGGGSTGMVVNGEYKNNASDGNERAVGNGMLGYSSAPIADNVAIIEFEPRTYNVPVTARFRPAI
;
A
#
# COMPACT_ATOMS: atom_id res chain seq x y z
N MET A 1 -5.11 1.01 14.19
CA MET A 1 -4.18 1.44 13.10
C MET A 1 -4.97 1.55 11.82
N GLU A 2 -4.54 2.43 10.93
CA GLU A 2 -5.11 2.62 9.59
C GLU A 2 -3.98 2.86 8.59
N VAL A 3 -4.26 2.61 7.33
CA VAL A 3 -3.39 3.00 6.22
C VAL A 3 -3.89 4.31 5.64
N CYS A 4 -3.02 5.19 5.21
CA CYS A 4 -3.41 6.38 4.47
C CYS A 4 -2.56 6.55 3.21
N ASN A 5 -3.18 7.14 2.21
CA ASN A 5 -2.51 7.64 1.02
C ASN A 5 -2.07 9.09 1.19
N GLY A 6 -1.12 9.52 0.39
CA GLY A 6 -0.67 10.90 0.35
C GLY A 6 -1.78 11.83 -0.13
N GLY A 7 -1.97 12.97 0.56
CA GLY A 7 -2.98 13.96 0.17
C GLY A 7 -4.42 13.45 0.08
N GLY A 8 -4.72 12.27 0.66
CA GLY A 8 -6.06 11.66 0.59
C GLY A 8 -6.43 11.08 -0.78
N LYS A 9 -5.45 10.73 -1.62
CA LYS A 9 -5.64 10.17 -2.97
C LYS A 9 -4.63 9.07 -3.24
N ALA A 10 -5.03 8.05 -3.99
CA ALA A 10 -4.15 6.93 -4.37
C ALA A 10 -2.91 7.35 -5.17
N VAL A 11 -2.92 8.53 -5.75
CA VAL A 11 -1.90 9.06 -6.67
C VAL A 11 -1.41 10.46 -6.26
N ALA A 12 -1.10 10.64 -5.00
CA ALA A 12 -0.51 11.88 -4.49
C ALA A 12 0.58 11.56 -3.47
N SER A 13 1.35 12.55 -3.06
CA SER A 13 2.32 12.43 -1.99
C SER A 13 2.14 13.52 -0.94
N GLU A 14 2.45 13.20 0.30
CA GLU A 14 2.31 14.07 1.46
C GLU A 14 3.37 13.74 2.50
N THR A 15 3.84 14.72 3.26
CA THR A 15 4.78 14.44 4.36
C THR A 15 4.09 13.71 5.51
N PRO A 16 4.75 12.81 6.24
CA PRO A 16 4.22 12.20 7.45
C PRO A 16 3.65 13.21 8.46
N SER A 17 4.31 14.37 8.62
CA SER A 17 3.81 15.47 9.47
C SER A 17 2.46 16.03 9.00
N ASN A 18 2.24 16.14 7.70
CA ASN A 18 0.97 16.59 7.15
C ASN A 18 -0.09 15.49 7.23
N MET A 19 0.28 14.21 6.97
CA MET A 19 -0.62 13.07 7.20
C MET A 19 -1.10 13.03 8.65
N TYR A 20 -0.21 13.26 9.62
CA TYR A 20 -0.55 13.37 11.03
C TYR A 20 -1.63 14.44 11.24
N LYS A 21 -1.34 15.69 10.84
CA LYS A 21 -2.25 16.84 11.04
C LYS A 21 -3.60 16.65 10.35
N ARG A 22 -3.62 16.04 9.17
CA ARG A 22 -4.84 15.81 8.38
C ARG A 22 -5.76 14.78 9.01
N ASN A 23 -5.18 13.80 9.71
CA ASN A 23 -5.94 12.68 10.29
C ASN A 23 -6.20 12.87 11.80
N ASP A 24 -5.57 13.85 12.45
CA ASP A 24 -5.79 14.15 13.87
C ASP A 24 -7.12 14.88 14.05
N ALA A 25 -8.05 14.25 14.76
CA ALA A 25 -9.40 14.76 14.98
C ALA A 25 -10.00 14.22 16.29
N PRO A 26 -10.95 14.92 16.89
CA PRO A 26 -11.62 14.45 18.10
C PRO A 26 -12.18 13.03 17.94
N GLY A 27 -11.78 12.12 18.83
CA GLY A 27 -12.14 10.70 18.78
C GLY A 27 -11.32 9.87 17.79
N HIS A 28 -10.35 10.49 17.13
CA HIS A 28 -9.34 9.87 16.28
C HIS A 28 -7.99 10.52 16.60
N ASP A 29 -7.60 10.43 17.88
CA ASP A 29 -6.40 11.10 18.38
C ASP A 29 -5.14 10.43 17.84
N MET A 30 -4.42 11.13 16.99
CA MET A 30 -3.22 10.60 16.35
C MET A 30 -2.10 10.44 17.37
N VAL A 31 -1.46 9.28 17.33
CA VAL A 31 -0.29 8.95 18.17
C VAL A 31 0.98 8.97 17.33
N ALA A 32 0.96 8.29 16.21
CA ALA A 32 2.13 8.20 15.33
C ALA A 32 1.73 8.08 13.85
N VAL A 33 2.61 8.56 13.00
CA VAL A 33 2.59 8.32 11.54
C VAL A 33 3.99 7.97 11.08
N PHE A 34 4.12 6.97 10.22
CA PHE A 34 5.38 6.64 9.57
C PHE A 34 5.15 6.32 8.09
N ASN A 35 6.18 6.51 7.28
CA ASN A 35 6.10 6.22 5.86
C ASN A 35 5.85 4.72 5.59
N GLY A 36 5.22 4.44 4.49
CA GLY A 36 4.83 3.07 4.10
C GLY A 36 5.65 2.49 2.96
N ASP A 37 4.93 2.05 1.93
CA ASP A 37 5.43 1.35 0.75
C ASP A 37 6.26 2.25 -0.17
N PHE A 38 7.06 1.62 -1.02
CA PHE A 38 7.61 2.26 -2.20
C PHE A 38 6.51 2.90 -3.05
N TYR A 39 6.82 4.01 -3.66
CA TYR A 39 5.91 4.75 -4.53
C TYR A 39 6.64 5.27 -5.77
N HIS A 40 5.89 5.63 -6.79
CA HIS A 40 6.44 6.25 -7.98
C HIS A 40 6.80 7.71 -7.69
N THR A 41 8.08 8.04 -7.81
CA THR A 41 8.62 9.39 -7.57
C THR A 41 8.48 10.33 -8.76
N SER A 42 8.15 9.78 -9.93
CA SER A 42 7.90 10.52 -11.17
C SER A 42 6.70 9.95 -11.89
N ALA A 43 5.95 10.80 -12.56
CA ALA A 43 4.86 10.38 -13.43
C ALA A 43 5.42 9.79 -14.72
N THR A 44 4.84 8.68 -15.17
CA THR A 44 5.00 8.10 -16.51
C THR A 44 3.62 7.90 -17.13
N ASP A 45 3.53 7.40 -18.36
CA ASP A 45 2.24 7.16 -19.00
C ASP A 45 1.38 6.21 -18.15
N GLY A 46 0.18 6.64 -17.79
CA GLY A 46 -0.77 5.90 -16.96
C GLY A 46 -0.34 5.59 -15.52
N THR A 47 0.80 6.14 -15.07
CA THR A 47 1.33 6.00 -13.70
C THR A 47 1.61 7.36 -13.13
N ALA A 48 1.02 7.68 -11.99
CA ALA A 48 1.14 8.99 -11.37
C ALA A 48 2.16 8.98 -10.20
N THR A 49 2.78 10.15 -9.98
CA THR A 49 3.63 10.37 -8.81
C THR A 49 2.84 10.12 -7.52
N GLY A 50 3.45 9.43 -6.56
CA GLY A 50 2.82 9.10 -5.28
C GLY A 50 2.08 7.77 -5.25
N MET A 51 1.90 7.10 -6.40
CA MET A 51 1.23 5.81 -6.48
C MET A 51 2.08 4.71 -5.81
N SER A 52 1.47 3.93 -4.91
CA SER A 52 2.08 2.75 -4.27
C SER A 52 2.53 1.73 -5.30
N ARG A 53 3.64 1.02 -5.04
CA ARG A 53 4.19 0.02 -5.96
C ARG A 53 3.80 -1.41 -5.61
N MET A 54 3.63 -1.74 -4.34
CA MET A 54 3.38 -3.13 -3.89
C MET A 54 1.91 -3.41 -3.58
N GLY A 55 1.09 -2.36 -3.50
CA GLY A 55 -0.34 -2.47 -3.26
C GLY A 55 -0.82 -1.65 -2.07
N LEU A 56 -2.08 -1.23 -2.15
CA LEU A 56 -2.71 -0.37 -1.16
C LEU A 56 -4.20 -0.69 -1.04
N ILE A 57 -4.63 -1.08 0.15
CA ILE A 57 -6.05 -1.29 0.49
C ILE A 57 -6.37 -0.38 1.67
N ILE A 58 -7.38 0.47 1.52
CA ILE A 58 -7.82 1.44 2.52
C ILE A 58 -9.32 1.30 2.72
N LYS A 59 -9.75 1.12 3.97
CA LYS A 59 -11.17 1.02 4.33
C LYS A 59 -11.93 -0.01 3.49
N GLU A 60 -11.30 -1.19 3.33
CA GLU A 60 -11.78 -2.33 2.55
C GLU A 60 -11.66 -2.17 1.03
N GLU A 61 -11.36 -0.98 0.49
CA GLU A 61 -11.25 -0.77 -0.94
C GLU A 61 -9.82 -0.93 -1.46
N VAL A 62 -9.67 -1.65 -2.55
CA VAL A 62 -8.40 -1.78 -3.28
C VAL A 62 -8.14 -0.48 -4.03
N GLU A 63 -7.23 0.35 -3.54
CA GLU A 63 -6.82 1.56 -4.23
C GLU A 63 -5.73 1.29 -5.27
N ILE A 64 -4.78 0.43 -4.93
CA ILE A 64 -3.76 -0.13 -5.84
C ILE A 64 -3.69 -1.63 -5.59
N ASN A 65 -3.72 -2.43 -6.64
CA ASN A 65 -3.70 -3.88 -6.49
C ASN A 65 -2.41 -4.39 -5.85
N PRO A 66 -2.51 -5.33 -4.89
CA PRO A 66 -1.36 -6.10 -4.41
C PRO A 66 -0.66 -6.88 -5.54
N VAL A 67 0.66 -7.04 -5.42
CA VAL A 67 1.51 -7.67 -6.45
C VAL A 67 2.18 -8.96 -5.99
N GLY A 68 1.68 -9.61 -4.95
CA GLY A 68 2.25 -10.84 -4.42
C GLY A 68 3.49 -10.64 -3.55
N MET A 69 3.73 -9.41 -3.11
CA MET A 69 4.84 -9.05 -2.22
C MET A 69 4.37 -8.95 -0.77
N PRO A 70 5.32 -8.98 0.21
CA PRO A 70 4.99 -8.82 1.62
C PRO A 70 4.20 -7.56 1.91
N MET A 71 3.11 -7.70 2.62
CA MET A 71 2.24 -6.62 3.06
C MET A 71 1.87 -6.78 4.54
N PHE A 72 1.67 -5.66 5.21
CA PHE A 72 0.90 -5.63 6.45
C PHE A 72 -0.59 -5.64 6.08
N VAL A 73 -1.36 -6.47 6.76
CA VAL A 73 -2.80 -6.63 6.56
C VAL A 73 -3.52 -6.49 7.89
N LEU A 74 -4.57 -5.69 7.93
CA LEU A 74 -5.50 -5.55 9.05
C LEU A 74 -6.91 -5.93 8.60
N THR A 75 -7.57 -6.82 9.35
CA THR A 75 -8.95 -7.21 9.09
C THR A 75 -9.95 -6.27 9.78
N PRO A 76 -11.23 -6.29 9.41
CA PRO A 76 -12.29 -5.56 10.13
C PRO A 76 -12.38 -5.93 11.60
N ASN A 77 -12.04 -7.17 11.97
CA ASN A 77 -12.02 -7.65 13.35
C ASN A 77 -10.76 -7.24 14.13
N ARG A 78 -9.90 -6.37 13.56
CA ARG A 78 -8.63 -5.89 14.13
C ARG A 78 -7.57 -6.98 14.31
N GLU A 79 -7.64 -8.05 13.55
CA GLU A 79 -6.57 -9.04 13.48
C GLU A 79 -5.53 -8.57 12.46
N SER A 80 -4.24 -8.66 12.83
CA SER A 80 -3.13 -8.24 11.99
C SER A 80 -2.37 -9.42 11.43
N TYR A 81 -1.90 -9.30 10.20
CA TYR A 81 -1.12 -10.31 9.50
C TYR A 81 0.01 -9.66 8.70
N MET A 82 1.07 -10.43 8.47
CA MET A 82 2.07 -10.15 7.45
C MET A 82 2.08 -11.30 6.47
N ASP A 83 1.74 -11.03 5.21
CA ASP A 83 1.63 -12.06 4.18
C ASP A 83 1.95 -11.48 2.80
N ALA A 84 2.27 -12.34 1.84
CA ALA A 84 2.37 -11.98 0.44
C ALA A 84 0.95 -11.94 -0.15
N VAL A 85 0.38 -10.75 -0.32
CA VAL A 85 -1.00 -10.62 -0.79
C VAL A 85 -1.04 -10.70 -2.31
N HIS A 86 -1.75 -11.69 -2.83
CA HIS A 86 -1.95 -11.89 -4.27
C HIS A 86 -3.31 -11.34 -4.71
N PHE A 87 -3.28 -10.53 -5.75
CA PHE A 87 -4.47 -9.98 -6.39
C PHE A 87 -4.85 -10.81 -7.62
N SER A 88 -6.15 -10.98 -7.82
CA SER A 88 -6.72 -11.43 -9.09
C SER A 88 -8.03 -10.72 -9.35
N ALA A 89 -8.28 -10.36 -10.61
CA ALA A 89 -9.57 -9.80 -11.00
C ALA A 89 -9.96 -10.24 -12.40
N SER A 90 -11.25 -10.25 -12.65
CA SER A 90 -11.81 -10.63 -13.97
C SER A 90 -13.09 -9.86 -14.26
N ILE A 91 -13.38 -9.74 -15.55
CA ILE A 91 -14.68 -9.30 -16.07
C ILE A 91 -15.31 -10.43 -16.88
N LYS A 92 -16.59 -10.67 -16.65
CA LYS A 92 -17.41 -11.63 -17.40
C LYS A 92 -18.51 -10.88 -18.13
N SER A 93 -18.58 -11.04 -19.45
CA SER A 93 -19.64 -10.48 -20.29
C SER A 93 -20.96 -11.23 -20.16
N SER A 94 -22.07 -10.64 -20.60
CA SER A 94 -23.39 -11.31 -20.66
C SER A 94 -23.38 -12.59 -21.51
N LYS A 95 -22.47 -12.66 -22.49
CA LYS A 95 -22.27 -13.83 -23.35
C LYS A 95 -21.50 -14.97 -22.64
N GLY A 96 -21.09 -14.78 -21.38
CA GLY A 96 -20.37 -15.78 -20.59
C GLY A 96 -18.86 -15.81 -20.84
N VAL A 97 -18.32 -14.94 -21.69
CA VAL A 97 -16.86 -14.83 -21.92
C VAL A 97 -16.24 -14.10 -20.75
N THR A 98 -15.21 -14.71 -20.16
CA THR A 98 -14.45 -14.12 -19.04
C THR A 98 -13.08 -13.69 -19.53
N ASN A 99 -12.65 -12.49 -19.11
CA ASN A 99 -11.31 -11.99 -19.36
C ASN A 99 -10.66 -11.49 -18.05
N ARG A 100 -9.34 -11.60 -17.95
CA ARG A 100 -8.57 -11.17 -16.80
C ARG A 100 -8.49 -9.64 -16.76
N ILE A 101 -8.61 -9.05 -15.58
CA ILE A 101 -8.18 -7.70 -15.26
C ILE A 101 -6.80 -7.83 -14.58
N HIS A 102 -5.77 -7.29 -15.21
CA HIS A 102 -4.38 -7.45 -14.77
C HIS A 102 -4.08 -6.57 -13.57
N THR A 103 -4.51 -5.31 -13.64
CA THR A 103 -4.24 -4.34 -12.58
C THR A 103 -5.47 -3.48 -12.27
N LEU A 104 -5.46 -2.90 -11.09
CA LEU A 104 -6.41 -1.90 -10.64
C LEU A 104 -5.62 -0.62 -10.31
N ASN A 105 -5.96 0.47 -11.01
CA ASN A 105 -5.34 1.80 -10.87
C ASN A 105 -3.82 1.85 -11.14
N SER A 106 -3.25 0.85 -11.78
CA SER A 106 -1.83 0.81 -12.10
C SER A 106 -1.61 0.45 -13.55
N HIS A 107 -0.89 1.28 -14.27
CA HIS A 107 -0.41 0.99 -15.63
C HIS A 107 0.84 0.08 -15.61
N TYR A 108 1.46 -0.04 -14.44
CA TYR A 108 2.70 -0.74 -14.27
C TYR A 108 2.47 -2.21 -13.90
N LEU A 109 3.03 -3.12 -14.71
CA LEU A 109 2.99 -4.58 -14.51
C LEU A 109 4.30 -5.06 -13.87
N GLU A 110 4.78 -4.41 -12.81
CA GLU A 110 6.13 -4.60 -12.26
C GLU A 110 6.49 -6.06 -11.97
N PHE A 111 5.50 -6.87 -11.58
CA PHE A 111 5.71 -8.26 -11.18
C PHE A 111 4.79 -9.24 -11.91
N ASP A 112 3.99 -8.78 -12.86
CA ASP A 112 3.13 -9.64 -13.65
C ASP A 112 3.80 -9.99 -14.98
N THR A 113 4.46 -11.14 -15.01
CA THR A 113 5.13 -11.69 -16.20
C THR A 113 4.21 -12.61 -17.00
N ALA A 114 2.92 -12.72 -16.65
CA ALA A 114 2.04 -13.75 -17.19
C ALA A 114 1.63 -13.52 -18.65
N ASP A 115 1.72 -12.27 -19.13
CA ASP A 115 1.43 -11.94 -20.52
C ASP A 115 2.70 -11.42 -21.21
N ASP A 116 3.47 -12.35 -21.79
CA ASP A 116 4.73 -12.08 -22.49
C ASP A 116 4.65 -11.08 -23.66
N ASN A 117 3.46 -10.65 -24.02
CA ASN A 117 3.21 -9.74 -25.15
C ASN A 117 3.00 -8.27 -24.74
N GLY A 118 3.06 -7.92 -23.46
CA GLY A 118 2.78 -6.57 -22.98
C GLY A 118 1.30 -6.15 -23.09
N GLU A 119 0.41 -7.09 -23.42
CA GLU A 119 -1.03 -6.85 -23.49
C GLU A 119 -1.61 -6.78 -22.07
N ARG A 120 -2.46 -5.80 -21.81
CA ARG A 120 -3.01 -5.59 -20.48
C ARG A 120 -4.48 -5.20 -20.49
N MET A 121 -5.17 -5.48 -19.39
CA MET A 121 -6.46 -4.90 -19.04
C MET A 121 -6.33 -4.25 -17.66
N ILE A 122 -6.65 -2.96 -17.59
CA ILE A 122 -6.58 -2.13 -16.38
C ILE A 122 -7.99 -1.71 -16.02
N LEU A 123 -8.34 -1.78 -14.73
CA LEU A 123 -9.54 -1.18 -14.17
C LEU A 123 -9.15 0.11 -13.44
N TYR A 124 -9.48 1.26 -14.01
CA TYR A 124 -9.34 2.56 -13.37
C TYR A 124 -10.59 2.90 -12.58
N THR A 125 -10.43 3.27 -11.32
CA THR A 125 -11.50 3.66 -10.39
C THR A 125 -11.39 5.13 -10.01
N PRO A 126 -12.41 5.73 -9.36
CA PRO A 126 -12.33 7.11 -8.87
C PRO A 126 -11.19 7.36 -7.87
N ALA A 127 -10.66 6.33 -7.18
CA ALA A 127 -9.50 6.45 -6.31
C ALA A 127 -8.24 6.90 -7.07
N TYR A 128 -8.10 6.49 -8.33
CA TYR A 128 -7.00 6.93 -9.20
C TYR A 128 -7.09 8.43 -9.54
N GLY A 129 -8.29 8.95 -9.75
CA GLY A 129 -8.51 10.34 -10.12
C GLY A 129 -9.66 10.52 -11.08
N THR A 130 -9.63 11.63 -11.84
CA THR A 130 -10.70 12.00 -12.79
C THR A 130 -10.40 11.62 -14.23
N THR A 131 -9.19 11.16 -14.51
CA THR A 131 -8.75 10.71 -15.85
C THR A 131 -7.76 9.58 -15.74
N THR A 132 -7.64 8.74 -16.78
CA THR A 132 -6.71 7.61 -16.82
C THR A 132 -5.24 8.02 -16.97
N ASN A 133 -4.96 9.28 -17.30
CA ASN A 133 -3.63 9.84 -17.54
C ASN A 133 -2.73 9.00 -18.48
N SER A 134 -3.34 8.17 -19.35
CA SER A 134 -2.63 7.32 -20.30
C SER A 134 -2.77 7.86 -21.70
N THR A 135 -1.66 7.94 -22.43
CA THR A 135 -1.61 8.29 -23.86
C THR A 135 -1.60 7.06 -24.75
N GLU A 136 -1.45 5.86 -24.16
CA GLU A 136 -1.43 4.59 -24.90
C GLU A 136 -2.75 4.36 -25.66
N GLY A 137 -2.61 3.89 -26.90
CA GLY A 137 -3.75 3.49 -27.74
C GLY A 137 -4.35 2.16 -27.25
N GLY A 138 -5.66 2.06 -27.35
CA GLY A 138 -6.40 0.85 -27.00
C GLY A 138 -7.88 1.13 -26.80
N THR A 139 -8.61 0.10 -26.41
CA THR A 139 -10.06 0.21 -26.17
C THR A 139 -10.31 0.61 -24.74
N LYS A 140 -11.14 1.62 -24.55
CA LYS A 140 -11.56 2.15 -23.25
C LYS A 140 -13.07 2.04 -23.13
N VAL A 141 -13.51 1.44 -22.01
CA VAL A 141 -14.92 1.18 -21.72
C VAL A 141 -15.27 1.86 -20.39
N VAL A 142 -16.20 2.81 -20.46
CA VAL A 142 -16.78 3.38 -19.24
C VAL A 142 -17.87 2.45 -18.72
N ILE A 143 -17.81 2.11 -17.46
CA ILE A 143 -18.80 1.28 -16.78
C ILE A 143 -19.43 2.03 -15.61
N THR A 144 -20.71 1.75 -15.39
CA THR A 144 -21.48 2.28 -14.25
C THR A 144 -21.99 1.11 -13.40
N PRO A 145 -22.17 1.26 -12.07
CA PRO A 145 -22.74 0.20 -11.26
C PRO A 145 -24.16 -0.10 -11.73
N LYS A 146 -24.56 -1.38 -11.76
CA LYS A 146 -25.93 -1.77 -12.07
C LYS A 146 -26.89 -1.30 -10.98
N GLU A 147 -26.43 -1.36 -9.71
CA GLU A 147 -27.21 -0.94 -8.54
C GLU A 147 -26.29 -0.21 -7.55
N GLY A 148 -26.81 0.81 -6.87
CA GLY A 148 -26.11 1.53 -5.82
C GLY A 148 -24.82 2.24 -6.29
N ALA A 149 -23.72 2.01 -5.57
CA ALA A 149 -22.38 2.52 -5.88
C ALA A 149 -21.40 1.37 -6.02
N PHE A 150 -20.31 1.59 -6.77
CA PHE A 150 -19.20 0.64 -6.77
C PHE A 150 -18.57 0.54 -5.37
N LYS A 151 -18.21 -0.69 -5.00
CA LYS A 151 -17.32 -1.01 -3.89
C LYS A 151 -16.25 -1.96 -4.44
N PHE A 152 -15.05 -1.43 -4.63
CA PHE A 152 -13.90 -2.20 -5.13
C PHE A 152 -13.20 -2.93 -3.98
N ALA A 153 -13.98 -3.67 -3.20
CA ALA A 153 -13.48 -4.34 -1.99
C ALA A 153 -12.48 -5.46 -2.34
N ALA A 154 -11.65 -5.78 -1.36
CA ALA A 154 -10.59 -6.77 -1.49
C ALA A 154 -11.07 -8.17 -1.94
N ASN A 155 -12.30 -8.54 -1.60
CA ASN A 155 -12.96 -9.76 -2.10
C ASN A 155 -14.42 -9.44 -2.39
N THR A 156 -14.74 -9.21 -3.66
CA THR A 156 -16.09 -8.81 -4.07
C THR A 156 -16.43 -9.27 -5.47
N THR A 157 -17.72 -9.40 -5.73
CA THR A 157 -18.28 -9.59 -7.06
C THR A 157 -19.47 -8.65 -7.22
N PHE A 158 -19.50 -7.88 -8.29
CA PHE A 158 -20.56 -6.92 -8.57
C PHE A 158 -20.91 -6.85 -10.06
N SER A 159 -22.16 -6.46 -10.37
CA SER A 159 -22.60 -6.20 -11.73
C SER A 159 -22.40 -4.74 -12.12
N CYS A 160 -22.02 -4.54 -13.37
CA CYS A 160 -21.90 -3.21 -13.99
C CYS A 160 -22.56 -3.19 -15.37
N ILE A 161 -22.85 -1.98 -15.84
CA ILE A 161 -23.42 -1.73 -17.17
C ILE A 161 -22.38 -1.00 -18.00
N VAL A 162 -22.17 -1.44 -19.22
CA VAL A 162 -21.34 -0.77 -20.22
C VAL A 162 -22.03 0.52 -20.66
N GLU A 163 -21.38 1.65 -20.43
CA GLU A 163 -21.92 2.98 -20.79
C GLU A 163 -21.40 3.47 -22.17
N SER A 164 -20.11 3.25 -22.41
CA SER A 164 -19.48 3.59 -23.69
C SER A 164 -18.32 2.66 -23.99
N VAL A 165 -18.06 2.45 -25.29
CA VAL A 165 -16.90 1.73 -25.82
C VAL A 165 -16.23 2.65 -26.82
N ALA A 166 -14.95 2.90 -26.67
CA ALA A 166 -14.21 3.76 -27.58
C ALA A 166 -12.78 3.28 -27.78
N ASP A 167 -12.33 3.26 -29.03
CA ASP A 167 -10.92 3.12 -29.37
C ASP A 167 -10.32 4.51 -29.50
N ASN A 168 -9.34 4.80 -28.65
CA ASN A 168 -8.65 6.07 -28.71
C ASN A 168 -7.21 5.99 -28.23
N THR A 169 -6.42 6.96 -28.68
CA THR A 169 -5.14 7.33 -28.10
C THR A 169 -5.39 8.52 -27.18
N GLY A 170 -4.96 8.44 -25.94
CA GLY A 170 -5.09 9.55 -25.00
C GLY A 170 -5.91 9.22 -23.77
N SER A 171 -5.85 10.14 -22.84
CA SER A 171 -6.50 10.00 -21.54
C SER A 171 -8.03 10.00 -21.66
N THR A 172 -8.67 9.13 -20.89
CA THR A 172 -10.13 9.06 -20.81
C THR A 172 -10.59 9.55 -19.45
N SER A 173 -11.68 10.30 -19.42
CA SER A 173 -12.32 10.75 -18.18
C SER A 173 -12.82 9.54 -17.36
N ILE A 174 -12.61 9.59 -16.04
CA ILE A 174 -13.20 8.69 -15.06
C ILE A 174 -14.31 9.49 -14.36
N PRO A 175 -15.58 9.38 -14.79
CA PRO A 175 -16.65 10.16 -14.18
C PRO A 175 -16.90 9.75 -12.73
N ALA A 176 -17.39 10.67 -11.92
CA ALA A 176 -17.73 10.39 -10.54
C ALA A 176 -18.70 9.19 -10.42
N GLY A 177 -18.39 8.25 -9.53
CA GLY A 177 -19.18 7.03 -9.34
C GLY A 177 -19.07 5.99 -10.43
N LYS A 178 -18.21 6.19 -11.45
CA LYS A 178 -17.98 5.25 -12.56
C LYS A 178 -16.55 4.75 -12.56
N ALA A 179 -16.26 3.78 -13.43
CA ALA A 179 -14.92 3.23 -13.62
C ALA A 179 -14.64 3.09 -15.13
N VAL A 180 -13.36 2.93 -15.47
CA VAL A 180 -12.91 2.75 -16.85
C VAL A 180 -12.10 1.49 -16.98
N LEU A 181 -12.49 0.59 -17.85
CA LEU A 181 -11.66 -0.51 -18.32
C LEU A 181 -10.84 -0.03 -19.50
N PHE A 182 -9.55 -0.31 -19.48
CA PHE A 182 -8.63 -0.06 -20.57
C PHE A 182 -7.96 -1.36 -21.00
N GLY A 183 -8.00 -1.67 -22.29
CA GLY A 183 -7.40 -2.90 -22.82
C GLY A 183 -6.55 -2.66 -24.05
N THR A 184 -5.44 -3.40 -24.15
CA THR A 184 -4.56 -3.47 -25.33
C THR A 184 -4.57 -4.86 -25.93
N GLY A 185 -4.22 -5.03 -27.18
CA GLY A 185 -4.15 -6.31 -27.89
C GLY A 185 -5.43 -7.14 -27.80
N ALA A 186 -5.34 -8.40 -27.37
CA ALA A 186 -6.50 -9.29 -27.21
C ALA A 186 -7.53 -8.73 -26.21
N ASN A 187 -7.07 -8.01 -25.18
CA ASN A 187 -7.97 -7.38 -24.22
C ASN A 187 -8.76 -6.23 -24.84
N ALA A 188 -8.15 -5.45 -25.76
CA ALA A 188 -8.87 -4.46 -26.54
C ALA A 188 -9.97 -5.12 -27.39
N THR A 189 -9.65 -6.22 -28.07
CA THR A 189 -10.62 -6.98 -28.88
C THR A 189 -11.80 -7.48 -28.03
N PHE A 190 -11.54 -7.97 -26.80
CA PHE A 190 -12.62 -8.36 -25.88
C PHE A 190 -13.52 -7.15 -25.54
N LEU A 191 -12.91 -6.01 -25.20
CA LEU A 191 -13.65 -4.79 -24.83
C LEU A 191 -14.46 -4.23 -26.01
N GLN A 192 -13.95 -4.29 -27.24
CA GLN A 192 -14.69 -3.90 -28.47
C GLN A 192 -15.91 -4.77 -28.70
N GLY A 193 -15.88 -6.03 -28.27
CA GLY A 193 -16.99 -6.98 -28.37
C GLY A 193 -18.14 -6.73 -27.39
N LEU A 194 -17.99 -5.80 -26.44
CA LEU A 194 -19.04 -5.42 -25.49
C LEU A 194 -20.00 -4.41 -26.14
N ALA A 195 -21.29 -4.54 -25.85
CA ALA A 195 -22.32 -3.64 -26.33
C ALA A 195 -22.65 -2.56 -25.27
N VAL A 196 -22.94 -1.36 -25.69
CA VAL A 196 -23.50 -0.33 -24.81
C VAL A 196 -24.83 -0.83 -24.23
N GLY A 197 -24.99 -0.71 -22.92
CA GLY A 197 -26.12 -1.26 -22.17
C GLY A 197 -25.93 -2.74 -21.74
N GLU A 198 -24.85 -3.39 -22.14
CA GLU A 198 -24.56 -4.76 -21.73
C GLU A 198 -24.23 -4.82 -20.24
N GLU A 199 -24.81 -5.83 -19.56
CA GLU A 199 -24.46 -6.15 -18.19
C GLU A 199 -23.23 -7.06 -18.17
N CYS A 200 -22.22 -6.67 -17.37
CA CYS A 200 -21.03 -7.44 -17.09
C CYS A 200 -20.90 -7.68 -15.58
N THR A 201 -20.17 -8.72 -15.22
CA THR A 201 -19.83 -9.01 -13.82
C THR A 201 -18.33 -8.86 -13.62
N ILE A 202 -17.92 -8.08 -12.62
CA ILE A 202 -16.52 -7.96 -12.20
C ILE A 202 -16.35 -8.70 -10.88
N THR A 203 -15.28 -9.51 -10.79
CA THR A 203 -14.86 -10.19 -9.58
C THR A 203 -13.46 -9.74 -9.22
N ILE A 204 -13.25 -9.32 -7.97
CA ILE A 204 -11.96 -8.99 -7.37
C ILE A 204 -11.71 -9.98 -6.24
N ALA A 205 -10.52 -10.56 -6.19
CA ALA A 205 -10.11 -11.45 -5.11
C ALA A 205 -8.68 -11.15 -4.67
N ASN A 206 -8.47 -11.19 -3.36
CA ASN A 206 -7.15 -11.11 -2.75
C ASN A 206 -6.93 -12.37 -1.91
N ASN A 207 -5.75 -12.95 -2.02
CA ASN A 207 -5.39 -14.19 -1.34
C ASN A 207 -4.15 -13.97 -0.49
N LEU A 208 -4.21 -14.46 0.75
CA LEU A 208 -3.10 -14.51 1.69
C LEU A 208 -2.61 -15.96 1.76
N PRO A 209 -1.50 -16.33 1.09
CA PRO A 209 -1.07 -17.73 1.01
C PRO A 209 -0.80 -18.39 2.35
N SER A 210 -0.21 -17.65 3.30
CA SER A 210 0.07 -18.16 4.64
C SER A 210 -1.14 -18.12 5.58
N ASN A 211 -2.18 -17.36 5.22
CA ASN A 211 -3.41 -17.18 5.99
C ASN A 211 -4.66 -17.30 5.11
N PRO A 212 -4.89 -18.45 4.44
CA PRO A 212 -5.90 -18.60 3.39
C PRO A 212 -7.35 -18.47 3.87
N SER A 213 -7.58 -18.53 5.18
CA SER A 213 -8.89 -18.29 5.80
C SER A 213 -9.27 -16.82 5.92
N VAL A 214 -8.28 -15.91 5.83
CA VAL A 214 -8.52 -14.46 5.87
C VAL A 214 -9.08 -14.01 4.53
N LYS A 215 -10.32 -13.55 4.52
CA LYS A 215 -11.01 -13.07 3.32
C LYS A 215 -11.30 -11.58 3.36
N ASP A 216 -11.56 -11.06 4.55
CA ASP A 216 -11.91 -9.65 4.71
C ASP A 216 -10.66 -8.85 5.08
N ILE A 217 -10.28 -7.92 4.22
CA ILE A 217 -9.14 -7.02 4.42
C ILE A 217 -9.70 -5.62 4.58
N LYS A 218 -9.44 -5.00 5.73
CA LYS A 218 -9.81 -3.60 5.98
C LYS A 218 -8.73 -2.66 5.47
N GLU A 219 -7.50 -2.94 5.86
CA GLU A 219 -6.33 -2.15 5.49
C GLU A 219 -5.21 -3.08 5.03
N ALA A 220 -4.50 -2.71 3.97
CA ALA A 220 -3.24 -3.37 3.62
C ALA A 220 -2.26 -2.38 3.03
N LEU A 221 -1.00 -2.51 3.44
CA LEU A 221 0.11 -1.67 3.01
C LEU A 221 1.27 -2.54 2.56
N GLY A 222 1.77 -2.29 1.35
CA GLY A 222 2.93 -2.98 0.80
C GLY A 222 4.20 -2.73 1.60
N GLY A 223 5.08 -3.73 1.63
CA GLY A 223 6.33 -3.71 2.35
C GLY A 223 7.51 -3.87 1.42
N SER A 224 7.85 -2.92 0.63
CA SER A 224 9.03 -2.82 -0.24
C SER A 224 9.68 -4.16 -0.71
N GLY A 225 8.89 -5.23 -0.80
CA GLY A 225 9.27 -6.53 -1.36
C GLY A 225 10.00 -7.50 -0.41
N HIS A 226 10.23 -7.17 0.87
CA HIS A 226 11.04 -8.02 1.74
C HIS A 226 10.37 -8.36 3.07
N PHE A 227 10.25 -9.67 3.34
CA PHE A 227 10.19 -10.16 4.72
C PHE A 227 11.59 -10.04 5.34
N ILE A 228 11.68 -9.52 6.55
CA ILE A 228 12.93 -9.38 7.31
C ILE A 228 12.95 -10.24 8.57
N LEU A 229 11.75 -10.65 9.03
CA LEU A 229 11.58 -11.59 10.14
C LEU A 229 10.39 -12.50 9.84
N GLN A 230 10.55 -13.80 9.94
CA GLN A 230 9.48 -14.78 9.78
C GLN A 230 9.56 -15.87 10.84
N ASN A 231 8.46 -16.14 11.53
CA ASN A 231 8.38 -17.15 12.57
C ASN A 231 9.50 -17.01 13.63
N GLY A 232 9.81 -15.77 14.02
CA GLY A 232 10.87 -15.45 14.98
C GLY A 232 12.31 -15.63 14.44
N ASN A 233 12.48 -15.92 13.15
CA ASN A 233 13.78 -16.06 12.52
C ASN A 233 14.06 -14.90 11.57
N VAL A 234 15.27 -14.33 11.70
CA VAL A 234 15.74 -13.28 10.78
C VAL A 234 15.87 -13.88 9.39
N VAL A 235 15.25 -13.24 8.42
CA VAL A 235 15.43 -13.57 7.00
C VAL A 235 16.72 -12.92 6.52
N ILE A 236 17.69 -13.73 6.12
CA ILE A 236 18.98 -13.23 5.64
C ILE A 236 18.84 -12.89 4.18
N SER A 237 18.94 -11.61 3.86
CA SER A 237 18.84 -11.09 2.50
C SER A 237 20.14 -11.24 1.71
N GLY A 238 21.28 -11.24 2.43
CA GLY A 238 22.61 -11.16 1.83
C GLY A 238 22.93 -9.80 1.21
N ASN A 239 22.06 -8.82 1.35
CA ASN A 239 22.29 -7.45 0.90
C ASN A 239 22.97 -6.63 2.00
N PRO A 240 24.24 -6.20 1.80
CA PRO A 240 25.00 -5.47 2.80
C PRO A 240 24.68 -3.97 2.83
N ASP A 241 23.80 -3.48 1.95
CA ASP A 241 23.57 -2.04 1.79
C ASP A 241 22.96 -1.43 3.04
N ILE A 242 23.65 -0.43 3.55
CA ILE A 242 23.28 0.31 4.77
C ILE A 242 22.61 1.62 4.38
N HIS A 243 21.38 1.80 4.83
CA HIS A 243 20.56 2.98 4.55
C HIS A 243 19.73 3.40 5.76
N PRO A 244 19.20 4.65 5.78
CA PRO A 244 18.04 4.96 6.62
C PRO A 244 16.93 3.97 6.28
N ARG A 245 16.23 3.44 7.28
CA ARG A 245 15.22 2.38 7.08
C ARG A 245 13.98 2.63 7.91
N THR A 246 12.84 2.28 7.33
CA THR A 246 11.58 2.12 8.04
C THR A 246 11.12 0.69 7.89
N PHE A 247 10.70 0.07 8.97
CA PHE A 247 10.23 -1.31 8.98
C PHE A 247 9.22 -1.53 10.10
N MET A 248 8.44 -2.58 9.97
CA MET A 248 7.43 -2.91 10.96
C MET A 248 7.41 -4.40 11.28
N GLY A 249 6.94 -4.72 12.49
CA GLY A 249 6.84 -6.09 12.98
C GLY A 249 5.53 -6.36 13.71
N LEU A 250 5.22 -7.64 13.87
CA LEU A 250 4.12 -8.14 14.69
C LEU A 250 4.65 -9.07 15.78
N SER A 251 4.09 -9.00 16.99
CA SER A 251 4.30 -10.02 18.02
C SER A 251 3.67 -11.36 17.60
N GLN A 252 4.10 -12.45 18.22
CA GLN A 252 3.58 -13.79 17.93
C GLN A 252 2.07 -13.91 18.17
N ASP A 253 1.55 -13.26 19.19
CA ASP A 253 0.12 -13.21 19.52
C ASP A 253 -0.65 -12.16 18.69
N LYS A 254 0.05 -11.45 17.79
CA LYS A 254 -0.48 -10.42 16.87
C LYS A 254 -1.13 -9.21 17.56
N LYS A 255 -0.83 -8.98 18.84
CA LYS A 255 -1.41 -7.86 19.61
C LYS A 255 -0.55 -6.61 19.62
N ILE A 256 0.75 -6.76 19.33
CA ILE A 256 1.71 -5.65 19.32
C ILE A 256 2.20 -5.45 17.90
N VAL A 257 2.07 -4.22 17.41
CA VAL A 257 2.70 -3.75 16.18
C VAL A 257 3.92 -2.93 16.55
N TYR A 258 5.06 -3.31 16.00
CA TYR A 258 6.30 -2.57 16.12
C TYR A 258 6.46 -1.70 14.87
N ALA A 259 6.70 -0.41 15.04
CA ALA A 259 7.08 0.51 13.99
C ALA A 259 8.45 1.08 14.33
N VAL A 260 9.40 0.95 13.43
CA VAL A 260 10.79 1.34 13.65
C VAL A 260 11.27 2.19 12.50
N ALA A 261 11.86 3.34 12.80
CA ALA A 261 12.58 4.18 11.86
C ALA A 261 14.02 4.33 12.35
N VAL A 262 14.98 4.05 11.46
CA VAL A 262 16.42 4.17 11.75
C VAL A 262 17.00 5.23 10.85
N ASP A 263 17.55 6.28 11.44
CA ASP A 263 18.28 7.33 10.74
C ASP A 263 19.54 6.78 10.05
N GLY A 264 19.98 7.45 9.01
CA GLY A 264 21.23 7.08 8.33
C GLY A 264 21.76 8.19 7.44
N ARG A 265 22.90 7.90 6.77
CA ARG A 265 23.56 8.79 5.82
C ARG A 265 24.09 10.09 6.46
N TRP A 266 24.40 10.09 7.74
CA TRP A 266 25.01 11.23 8.45
C TRP A 266 26.01 10.75 9.51
N SER A 267 26.78 11.66 10.09
CA SER A 267 27.89 11.33 11.03
C SER A 267 27.45 10.62 12.30
N GLY A 268 26.19 10.78 12.73
CA GLY A 268 25.63 10.12 13.91
C GLY A 268 25.04 8.74 13.64
N SER A 269 24.69 8.42 12.40
CA SER A 269 24.16 7.12 11.99
C SER A 269 24.42 6.85 10.52
N ALA A 270 25.01 5.70 10.20
CA ALA A 270 25.13 5.21 8.82
C ALA A 270 23.80 4.66 8.29
N GLY A 271 22.94 4.18 9.17
CA GLY A 271 21.75 3.39 8.87
C GLY A 271 21.95 1.92 9.21
N VAL A 272 21.09 1.06 8.68
CA VAL A 272 21.13 -0.41 8.89
C VAL A 272 20.90 -1.17 7.59
N SER A 273 21.33 -2.44 7.57
CA SER A 273 21.02 -3.39 6.49
C SER A 273 19.64 -4.04 6.71
N LEU A 274 19.11 -4.74 5.69
CA LEU A 274 17.87 -5.53 5.82
C LEU A 274 17.99 -6.62 6.90
N ASP A 275 19.17 -7.24 7.00
CA ASP A 275 19.42 -8.26 8.02
C ASP A 275 19.39 -7.67 9.43
N ASP A 276 19.88 -6.42 9.60
CA ASP A 276 19.85 -5.72 10.89
C ASP A 276 18.44 -5.31 11.30
N GLU A 277 17.58 -4.94 10.34
CA GLU A 277 16.16 -4.69 10.61
C GLU A 277 15.51 -5.91 11.27
N GLY A 278 15.72 -7.10 10.68
CA GLY A 278 15.22 -8.36 11.24
C GLY A 278 15.77 -8.65 12.63
N ARG A 279 17.07 -8.38 12.88
CA ARG A 279 17.69 -8.53 14.21
C ARG A 279 17.10 -7.57 15.24
N ILE A 280 16.88 -6.30 14.84
CA ILE A 280 16.26 -5.29 15.71
C ILE A 280 14.83 -5.71 16.07
N LEU A 281 14.00 -6.12 15.09
CA LEU A 281 12.64 -6.58 15.36
C LEU A 281 12.62 -7.80 16.28
N LYS A 282 13.49 -8.79 16.03
CA LYS A 282 13.62 -9.96 16.90
C LYS A 282 14.01 -9.56 18.32
N TRP A 283 14.93 -8.63 18.49
CA TRP A 283 15.34 -8.12 19.80
C TRP A 283 14.19 -7.39 20.52
N LEU A 284 13.35 -6.65 19.78
CA LEU A 284 12.15 -5.99 20.32
C LEU A 284 11.04 -6.98 20.71
N GLY A 285 11.13 -8.24 20.29
CA GLY A 285 10.14 -9.28 20.59
C GLY A 285 9.12 -9.52 19.47
N ALA A 286 9.36 -9.00 18.27
CA ALA A 286 8.55 -9.31 17.10
C ALA A 286 8.74 -10.78 16.67
N TRP A 287 7.72 -11.31 16.00
CA TRP A 287 7.68 -12.65 15.44
C TRP A 287 7.70 -12.64 13.91
N GLU A 288 7.06 -11.64 13.33
CA GLU A 288 7.03 -11.36 11.90
C GLU A 288 7.46 -9.92 11.64
N GLY A 289 8.02 -9.65 10.47
CA GLY A 289 8.46 -8.31 10.09
C GLY A 289 8.68 -8.13 8.62
N ILE A 290 8.37 -6.92 8.13
CA ILE A 290 8.57 -6.48 6.75
C ILE A 290 9.34 -5.16 6.71
N ASN A 291 10.19 -5.01 5.69
CA ASN A 291 10.78 -3.74 5.36
C ASN A 291 9.75 -2.81 4.70
N LEU A 292 9.86 -1.52 4.90
CA LEU A 292 9.09 -0.46 4.23
C LEU A 292 10.03 0.40 3.38
N ASP A 293 9.53 1.47 2.76
CA ASP A 293 10.38 2.39 2.03
C ASP A 293 11.38 3.08 2.96
N GLY A 294 12.61 3.19 2.46
CA GLY A 294 13.75 3.69 3.22
C GLY A 294 14.40 4.91 2.59
N GLY A 295 15.67 5.13 2.94
CA GLY A 295 16.43 6.26 2.41
C GLY A 295 15.81 7.59 2.83
N GLY A 296 15.63 8.49 1.86
CA GLY A 296 15.00 9.79 2.10
C GLY A 296 13.54 9.75 2.50
N SER A 297 12.85 8.62 2.26
CA SER A 297 11.46 8.43 2.67
C SER A 297 11.32 8.06 4.15
N THR A 298 12.41 7.60 4.80
CA THR A 298 12.40 7.25 6.22
C THR A 298 11.93 8.43 7.06
N GLY A 299 10.80 8.26 7.73
CA GLY A 299 10.22 9.32 8.56
C GLY A 299 9.14 8.81 9.51
N MET A 300 9.20 9.31 10.73
CA MET A 300 8.24 9.01 11.79
C MET A 300 7.86 10.28 12.53
N VAL A 301 6.58 10.47 12.72
CA VAL A 301 5.99 11.52 13.56
C VAL A 301 5.37 10.84 14.77
N VAL A 302 5.67 11.32 15.96
CA VAL A 302 5.07 10.83 17.21
C VAL A 302 4.59 12.02 18.01
N ASN A 303 3.32 12.00 18.43
CA ASN A 303 2.67 13.08 19.16
C ASN A 303 2.83 14.45 18.48
N GLY A 304 2.72 14.47 17.15
CA GLY A 304 2.84 15.69 16.34
C GLY A 304 4.26 16.16 16.05
N GLU A 305 5.29 15.48 16.56
CA GLU A 305 6.70 15.83 16.36
C GLU A 305 7.39 14.86 15.40
N TYR A 306 8.06 15.38 14.39
CA TYR A 306 8.94 14.60 13.52
C TYR A 306 10.19 14.13 14.27
N LYS A 307 10.45 12.83 14.32
CA LYS A 307 11.47 12.23 15.20
C LYS A 307 12.78 11.87 14.51
N ASN A 308 12.81 11.91 13.17
CA ASN A 308 13.99 11.51 12.40
C ASN A 308 14.89 12.68 12.06
N ASN A 309 16.18 12.39 11.81
CA ASN A 309 17.07 13.26 11.09
C ASN A 309 16.93 12.93 9.59
N ALA A 310 16.16 13.73 8.86
CA ALA A 310 15.86 13.48 7.46
C ALA A 310 17.11 13.43 6.59
N SER A 311 17.40 12.30 5.98
CA SER A 311 18.63 12.08 5.20
C SER A 311 18.73 12.95 3.94
N ASP A 312 17.62 13.51 3.47
CA ASP A 312 17.56 14.48 2.36
C ASP A 312 17.64 15.94 2.84
N GLY A 313 17.86 16.15 4.14
CA GLY A 313 17.88 17.47 4.78
C GLY A 313 16.49 18.01 5.16
N ASN A 314 15.42 17.50 4.57
CA ASN A 314 14.04 17.85 4.88
C ASN A 314 13.16 16.58 4.86
N GLU A 315 12.05 16.62 5.60
CA GLU A 315 11.03 15.59 5.54
C GLU A 315 10.49 15.44 4.11
N ARG A 316 10.55 14.21 3.57
CA ARG A 316 10.10 13.92 2.21
C ARG A 316 8.59 13.67 2.18
N ALA A 317 7.92 14.17 1.14
CA ALA A 317 6.58 13.77 0.80
C ALA A 317 6.59 12.33 0.25
N VAL A 318 5.79 11.43 0.83
CA VAL A 318 5.69 10.01 0.50
C VAL A 318 4.28 9.66 0.01
N GLY A 319 4.16 8.60 -0.78
CA GLY A 319 2.90 8.23 -1.42
C GLY A 319 1.86 7.68 -0.47
N ASN A 320 2.29 7.07 0.63
CA ASN A 320 1.41 6.43 1.61
C ASN A 320 2.11 6.31 2.97
N GLY A 321 1.34 6.01 4.00
CA GLY A 321 1.84 5.84 5.35
C GLY A 321 0.91 5.01 6.23
N MET A 322 1.43 4.66 7.40
CA MET A 322 0.70 3.97 8.45
C MET A 322 0.38 4.94 9.58
N LEU A 323 -0.87 4.92 10.01
CA LEU A 323 -1.41 5.74 11.09
C LEU A 323 -1.61 4.90 12.35
N GLY A 324 -1.00 5.32 13.46
CA GLY A 324 -1.34 4.87 14.81
C GLY A 324 -2.21 5.92 15.49
N TYR A 325 -3.41 5.56 15.92
CA TYR A 325 -4.31 6.47 16.63
C TYR A 325 -4.97 5.78 17.82
N SER A 326 -5.46 6.57 18.77
CA SER A 326 -6.26 6.13 19.89
C SER A 326 -7.71 6.63 19.73
N SER A 327 -8.68 5.76 20.00
CA SER A 327 -10.09 6.11 20.13
C SER A 327 -10.51 6.34 21.59
N ALA A 328 -9.57 6.19 22.51
CA ALA A 328 -9.73 6.49 23.93
C ALA A 328 -8.76 7.63 24.28
N PRO A 329 -8.99 8.41 25.33
CA PRO A 329 -8.01 9.38 25.81
C PRO A 329 -6.64 8.70 25.90
N ILE A 330 -5.59 9.37 25.40
CA ILE A 330 -4.20 8.81 25.39
C ILE A 330 -3.78 8.64 26.85
N ALA A 331 -4.12 7.52 27.41
CA ALA A 331 -3.64 7.07 28.69
C ALA A 331 -3.04 5.68 28.50
N ASP A 332 -1.78 5.57 28.73
CA ASP A 332 -1.05 4.36 29.17
C ASP A 332 -0.72 3.26 28.14
N ASN A 333 -1.05 3.36 26.86
CA ASN A 333 -0.83 2.25 25.92
C ASN A 333 0.27 2.45 24.86
N VAL A 334 0.98 3.59 24.88
CA VAL A 334 2.07 3.85 23.94
C VAL A 334 3.39 3.93 24.72
N ALA A 335 4.25 2.94 24.53
CA ALA A 335 5.64 3.01 24.99
C ALA A 335 6.49 3.56 23.84
N ILE A 336 7.10 4.72 24.04
CA ILE A 336 8.13 5.27 23.15
C ILE A 336 9.47 4.76 23.65
N ILE A 337 10.20 4.05 22.81
CA ILE A 337 11.57 3.63 23.09
C ILE A 337 12.48 4.53 22.28
N GLU A 338 13.18 5.45 22.97
CA GLU A 338 14.20 6.28 22.34
C GLU A 338 15.58 5.67 22.60
N PHE A 339 16.35 5.50 21.53
CA PHE A 339 17.74 5.08 21.61
C PHE A 339 18.62 6.32 21.43
N GLU A 340 19.35 6.69 22.48
CA GLU A 340 20.42 7.68 22.34
C GLU A 340 21.60 7.05 21.60
N PRO A 341 22.14 7.67 20.54
CA PRO A 341 23.33 7.17 19.89
C PRO A 341 24.51 7.22 20.87
N ARG A 342 25.09 6.07 21.15
CA ARG A 342 26.32 5.97 21.96
C ARG A 342 27.47 5.58 21.06
N THR A 343 28.57 6.31 21.23
CA THR A 343 29.87 5.95 20.68
C THR A 343 30.26 4.53 21.04
N TYR A 344 30.84 3.82 20.10
CA TYR A 344 31.31 2.43 20.15
C TYR A 344 31.75 1.95 21.54
N ASN A 345 31.26 0.76 21.97
CA ASN A 345 31.66 -0.08 23.10
C ASN A 345 30.86 0.02 24.41
N VAL A 346 29.59 0.41 24.42
CA VAL A 346 28.76 0.29 25.62
C VAL A 346 27.46 -0.46 25.30
N PRO A 347 26.97 -1.40 26.14
CA PRO A 347 25.70 -2.07 25.93
C PRO A 347 24.56 -1.07 25.87
N VAL A 348 23.70 -1.24 24.87
CA VAL A 348 22.50 -0.42 24.68
C VAL A 348 21.57 -0.64 25.87
N THR A 349 21.34 0.41 26.65
CA THR A 349 20.33 0.39 27.72
C THR A 349 19.06 1.03 27.21
N ALA A 350 18.02 0.26 26.99
CA ALA A 350 16.68 0.77 26.72
C ALA A 350 16.13 1.44 27.99
N ARG A 351 15.67 2.68 27.90
CA ARG A 351 14.93 3.35 28.99
C ARG A 351 13.47 3.38 28.59
N PHE A 352 12.65 2.67 29.35
CA PHE A 352 11.20 2.83 29.30
C PHE A 352 10.84 4.12 30.05
N ARG A 353 10.17 5.06 29.37
CA ARG A 353 9.41 6.10 30.05
C ARG A 353 7.95 5.75 29.89
N PRO A 354 7.22 5.38 30.97
CA PRO A 354 5.77 5.39 30.91
C PRO A 354 5.32 6.83 30.59
N ALA A 355 4.44 6.98 29.62
CA ALA A 355 3.77 8.25 29.39
C ALA A 355 2.96 8.59 30.65
N ILE A 356 3.24 9.75 31.26
CA ILE A 356 2.47 10.33 32.38
C ILE A 356 1.30 11.07 31.81
#